data_559dc05089e5f77e746540eb18130a5e
#
_entry.id   559dc05089e5f77e746540eb18130a5e
#
_cell.length_a   1.000
_cell.length_b   1.000
_cell.length_c   1.000
_cell.angle_alpha   90.00
_cell.angle_beta   90.00
_cell.angle_gamma   90.00
#
_symmetry.space_group_name_H-M   'P 1'
#
loop_
_entity.id
_entity.type
_entity.pdbx_description
1 polymer ?
#
loop_
_entity_poly.entity_id
_entity_poly.type
_entity_poly.pdbx_seq_one_letter_code
_entity_poly.pdbx_strand_id
1 'polypeptide(L)'
;MHAMHMQHGQDNAAATAIGEAGDDALATRTVDVDMRDTMRFSPATITVRRGDTVRFVVTNNGKVRHEMTLGTASALAEHAKMMQQMPDMKHAEANAVTVDPGQRRTLVWHFTQPGTVEFACLEPGHFEAGMRGVVNVR
;
A
#
# COMPACT_ATOMS: atom_id res chain seq x y z
N MET A 1 22.71 19.50 -1.07
CA MET A 1 21.53 19.50 -0.20
C MET A 1 20.24 19.78 -0.97
N HIS A 2 20.22 20.78 -1.80
CA HIS A 2 19.03 21.09 -2.60
C HIS A 2 18.66 19.99 -3.60
N ALA A 3 19.65 19.34 -4.23
CA ALA A 3 19.38 18.26 -5.18
C ALA A 3 18.72 17.05 -4.50
N MET A 4 19.15 16.72 -3.30
CA MET A 4 18.51 15.66 -2.52
C MET A 4 17.09 16.04 -2.13
N HIS A 5 16.86 17.31 -1.79
CA HIS A 5 15.51 17.79 -1.49
C HIS A 5 14.59 17.68 -2.70
N MET A 6 15.08 17.91 -3.90
CA MET A 6 14.26 17.81 -5.10
C MET A 6 13.82 16.38 -5.38
N GLN A 7 14.71 15.39 -5.20
CA GLN A 7 14.35 13.99 -5.33
C GLN A 7 13.35 13.56 -4.25
N HIS A 8 13.64 13.90 -3.02
CA HIS A 8 12.74 13.65 -1.91
C HIS A 8 11.43 14.41 -2.06
N GLY A 9 11.46 15.57 -2.73
CA GLY A 9 10.29 16.37 -3.00
C GLY A 9 9.27 15.65 -3.86
N GLN A 10 9.70 14.87 -4.86
CA GLN A 10 8.79 14.06 -5.66
C GLN A 10 8.19 12.92 -4.85
N ASP A 11 9.03 12.18 -4.12
CA ASP A 11 8.57 11.10 -3.26
C ASP A 11 7.66 11.63 -2.16
N ASN A 12 8.03 12.78 -1.56
CA ASN A 12 7.23 13.42 -0.53
C ASN A 12 5.90 13.95 -1.08
N ALA A 13 5.90 14.46 -2.32
CA ALA A 13 4.67 14.93 -2.95
C ALA A 13 3.70 13.77 -3.19
N ALA A 14 4.19 12.63 -3.67
CA ALA A 14 3.38 11.43 -3.84
C ALA A 14 2.90 10.89 -2.49
N ALA A 15 3.79 10.82 -1.50
CA ALA A 15 3.44 10.39 -0.15
C ALA A 15 2.42 11.36 0.49
N THR A 16 2.59 12.67 0.29
CA THR A 16 1.67 13.68 0.82
C THR A 16 0.29 13.55 0.18
N ALA A 17 0.23 13.23 -1.12
CA ALA A 17 -1.04 13.07 -1.82
C ALA A 17 -1.85 11.89 -1.29
N ILE A 18 -1.19 10.83 -0.81
CA ILE A 18 -1.86 9.65 -0.27
C ILE A 18 -1.94 9.67 1.27
N GLY A 19 -1.31 10.63 1.92
CA GLY A 19 -1.23 10.71 3.38
C GLY A 19 0.17 10.44 3.88
N GLU A 20 0.26 9.92 5.09
CA GLU A 20 1.53 9.70 5.78
C GLU A 20 1.46 8.47 6.68
N ALA A 21 2.63 7.99 7.11
CA ALA A 21 2.70 6.91 8.09
C ALA A 21 1.94 7.31 9.36
N GLY A 22 1.10 6.41 9.85
CA GLY A 22 0.29 6.65 11.03
C GLY A 22 0.89 6.03 12.29
N ASP A 23 0.46 6.55 13.43
CA ASP A 23 0.79 6.00 14.73
C ASP A 23 -0.34 5.03 15.14
N ASP A 24 0.02 3.79 15.43
CA ASP A 24 -0.95 2.75 15.82
C ASP A 24 -1.77 3.16 17.04
N ALA A 25 -1.16 3.90 17.98
CA ALA A 25 -1.86 4.39 19.16
C ALA A 25 -2.95 5.41 18.82
N LEU A 26 -2.89 6.04 17.65
CA LEU A 26 -3.86 7.03 17.20
C LEU A 26 -4.87 6.46 16.20
N ALA A 27 -4.85 5.17 15.95
CA ALA A 27 -5.76 4.55 15.00
C ALA A 27 -7.21 4.74 15.42
N THR A 28 -8.00 5.31 14.50
CA THR A 28 -9.43 5.56 14.69
C THR A 28 -10.27 4.46 14.07
N ARG A 29 -9.67 3.61 13.26
CA ARG A 29 -10.36 2.57 12.51
C ARG A 29 -9.42 1.40 12.23
N THR A 30 -9.98 0.19 12.25
CA THR A 30 -9.26 -1.03 11.86
C THR A 30 -10.00 -1.68 10.71
N VAL A 31 -9.26 -2.08 9.69
CA VAL A 31 -9.79 -2.76 8.50
C VAL A 31 -9.01 -4.05 8.30
N ASP A 32 -9.73 -5.16 8.27
CA ASP A 32 -9.12 -6.45 7.95
C ASP A 32 -9.04 -6.60 6.44
N VAL A 33 -7.85 -6.95 5.93
CA VAL A 33 -7.62 -7.16 4.51
C VAL A 33 -7.09 -8.57 4.32
N ASP A 34 -7.73 -9.32 3.43
CA ASP A 34 -7.35 -10.67 3.07
C ASP A 34 -6.65 -10.66 1.72
N MET A 35 -5.55 -11.43 1.60
CA MET A 35 -4.82 -11.60 0.35
C MET A 35 -4.76 -13.09 0.00
N ARG A 36 -5.02 -13.40 -1.26
CA ARG A 36 -5.09 -14.78 -1.74
C ARG A 36 -4.35 -14.97 -3.05
N ASP A 37 -4.05 -16.22 -3.38
CA ASP A 37 -3.36 -16.58 -4.61
C ASP A 37 -4.23 -16.42 -5.86
N THR A 38 -5.50 -16.07 -5.70
CA THR A 38 -6.36 -15.63 -6.80
C THR A 38 -5.98 -14.23 -7.30
N MET A 39 -4.96 -13.64 -6.72
CA MET A 39 -4.47 -12.28 -7.02
C MET A 39 -5.53 -11.23 -6.72
N ARG A 40 -6.16 -11.34 -5.55
CA ARG A 40 -7.22 -10.43 -5.11
C ARG A 40 -7.01 -10.02 -3.66
N PHE A 41 -7.42 -8.79 -3.37
CA PHE A 41 -7.63 -8.29 -2.01
C PHE A 41 -9.10 -8.38 -1.67
N SER A 42 -9.40 -8.67 -0.42
CA SER A 42 -10.77 -8.62 0.08
C SER A 42 -10.80 -7.89 1.43
N PRO A 43 -11.45 -6.74 1.52
CA PRO A 43 -12.15 -6.01 0.47
C PRO A 43 -11.19 -5.33 -0.51
N ALA A 44 -11.64 -5.12 -1.74
CA ALA A 44 -10.88 -4.39 -2.75
C ALA A 44 -11.26 -2.91 -2.80
N THR A 45 -12.35 -2.52 -2.16
CA THR A 45 -12.78 -1.14 -2.05
C THR A 45 -13.04 -0.82 -0.58
N ILE A 46 -12.37 0.21 -0.09
CA ILE A 46 -12.43 0.63 1.32
C ILE A 46 -12.78 2.10 1.34
N THR A 47 -13.66 2.53 2.23
CA THR A 47 -14.01 3.94 2.40
C THR A 47 -13.60 4.39 3.80
N VAL A 48 -12.87 5.49 3.86
CA VAL A 48 -12.43 6.11 5.11
C VAL A 48 -12.72 7.60 5.06
N ARG A 49 -12.51 8.29 6.17
CA ARG A 49 -12.68 9.75 6.25
C ARG A 49 -11.33 10.44 6.27
N ARG A 50 -11.27 11.63 5.69
CA ARG A 50 -10.10 12.50 5.85
C ARG A 50 -9.81 12.68 7.33
N GLY A 51 -8.56 12.50 7.71
CA GLY A 51 -8.11 12.58 9.10
C GLY A 51 -8.08 11.24 9.81
N ASP A 52 -8.67 10.19 9.24
CA ASP A 52 -8.60 8.87 9.84
C ASP A 52 -7.16 8.34 9.83
N THR A 53 -6.77 7.75 10.95
CA THR A 53 -5.61 6.88 11.03
C THR A 53 -6.13 5.45 11.01
N VAL A 54 -5.81 4.71 9.98
CA VAL A 54 -6.37 3.39 9.73
C VAL A 54 -5.32 2.32 9.97
N ARG A 55 -5.68 1.35 10.80
CA ARG A 55 -4.89 0.13 11.00
C ARG A 55 -5.40 -0.91 10.03
N PHE A 56 -4.61 -1.26 9.03
CA PHE A 56 -4.92 -2.38 8.15
C PHE A 56 -4.27 -3.63 8.74
N VAL A 57 -5.10 -4.60 9.05
CA VAL A 57 -4.63 -5.92 9.49
C VAL A 57 -4.65 -6.81 8.28
N VAL A 58 -3.48 -7.09 7.73
CA VAL A 58 -3.32 -7.74 6.43
C VAL A 58 -2.90 -9.18 6.64
N THR A 59 -3.75 -10.11 6.20
CA THR A 59 -3.54 -11.54 6.34
C THR A 59 -3.31 -12.17 4.97
N ASN A 60 -2.24 -12.96 4.85
CA ASN A 60 -1.98 -13.72 3.64
C ASN A 60 -2.51 -15.14 3.80
N ASN A 61 -3.64 -15.42 3.16
CA ASN A 61 -4.27 -16.73 3.14
C ASN A 61 -3.89 -17.56 1.92
N GLY A 62 -2.86 -17.12 1.20
CA GLY A 62 -2.32 -17.84 0.06
C GLY A 62 -1.11 -18.69 0.43
N LYS A 63 -0.46 -19.23 -0.59
CA LYS A 63 0.75 -20.07 -0.47
C LYS A 63 1.98 -19.36 -0.99
N VAL A 64 1.82 -18.20 -1.63
CA VAL A 64 2.92 -17.37 -2.09
C VAL A 64 2.92 -16.06 -1.32
N ARG A 65 4.07 -15.39 -1.33
CA ARG A 65 4.20 -14.10 -0.66
C ARG A 65 3.38 -13.04 -1.38
N HIS A 66 2.71 -12.20 -0.61
CA HIS A 66 1.93 -11.07 -1.10
C HIS A 66 2.33 -9.79 -0.37
N GLU A 67 1.99 -8.67 -0.97
CA GLU A 67 2.31 -7.35 -0.44
C GLU A 67 1.10 -6.44 -0.59
N MET A 68 0.92 -5.52 0.36
CA MET A 68 -0.03 -4.43 0.22
C MET A 68 0.74 -3.12 0.26
N THR A 69 0.74 -2.39 -0.84
CA THR A 69 1.41 -1.10 -0.97
C THR A 69 0.38 -0.04 -1.33
N LEU A 70 0.35 1.05 -0.55
CA LEU A 70 -0.50 2.20 -0.84
C LEU A 70 0.25 3.15 -1.77
N GLY A 71 -0.46 3.79 -2.69
CA GLY A 71 0.17 4.75 -3.59
C GLY A 71 -0.80 5.43 -4.51
N THR A 72 -0.26 6.25 -5.41
CA THR A 72 -1.01 6.76 -6.55
C THR A 72 -0.99 5.70 -7.65
N ALA A 73 -1.95 5.77 -8.57
CA ALA A 73 -2.02 4.83 -9.69
C ALA A 73 -0.70 4.79 -10.47
N SER A 74 -0.14 5.95 -10.79
CA SER A 74 1.09 6.03 -11.58
C SER A 74 2.31 5.50 -10.83
N ALA A 75 2.43 5.82 -9.53
CA ALA A 75 3.54 5.36 -8.72
C ALA A 75 3.52 3.84 -8.57
N LEU A 76 2.35 3.26 -8.36
CA LEU A 76 2.20 1.81 -8.25
C LEU A 76 2.52 1.10 -9.57
N ALA A 77 2.08 1.65 -10.70
CA ALA A 77 2.35 1.08 -12.01
C ALA A 77 3.85 1.10 -12.34
N GLU A 78 4.53 2.20 -12.03
CA GLU A 78 5.98 2.29 -12.21
C GLU A 78 6.74 1.31 -11.33
N HIS A 79 6.32 1.20 -10.08
CA HIS A 79 6.97 0.30 -9.13
C HIS A 79 6.76 -1.16 -9.55
N ALA A 80 5.56 -1.52 -10.02
CA ALA A 80 5.27 -2.86 -10.53
C ALA A 80 6.18 -3.21 -11.71
N LYS A 81 6.39 -2.25 -12.61
CA LYS A 81 7.28 -2.43 -13.75
C LYS A 81 8.73 -2.65 -13.30
N MET A 82 9.18 -1.86 -12.32
CA MET A 82 10.52 -1.99 -11.77
C MET A 82 10.73 -3.37 -11.12
N MET A 83 9.71 -3.87 -10.42
CA MET A 83 9.77 -5.18 -9.78
C MET A 83 9.89 -6.33 -10.79
N GLN A 84 9.29 -6.19 -11.97
CA GLN A 84 9.46 -7.17 -13.03
C GLN A 84 10.90 -7.20 -13.57
N GLN A 85 11.55 -6.03 -13.62
CA GLN A 85 12.92 -5.90 -14.10
C GLN A 85 13.94 -6.30 -13.05
N MET A 86 13.63 -6.06 -11.78
CA MET A 86 14.50 -6.35 -10.65
C MET A 86 13.72 -7.08 -9.56
N PRO A 87 13.38 -8.36 -9.78
CA PRO A 87 12.48 -9.09 -8.88
C PRO A 87 13.07 -9.35 -7.50
N ASP A 88 14.38 -9.30 -7.36
CA ASP A 88 15.05 -9.53 -6.06
C ASP A 88 15.22 -8.25 -5.25
N MET A 89 14.80 -7.11 -5.77
CA MET A 89 14.88 -5.86 -5.04
C MET A 89 13.91 -5.88 -3.87
N LYS A 90 14.41 -5.60 -2.68
CA LYS A 90 13.59 -5.53 -1.47
C LYS A 90 13.41 -4.10 -1.05
N HIS A 91 12.19 -3.78 -0.65
CA HIS A 91 11.83 -2.47 -0.14
C HIS A 91 11.25 -2.59 1.25
N ALA A 92 11.65 -1.68 2.13
CA ALA A 92 11.01 -1.52 3.43
C ALA A 92 10.51 -0.07 3.49
N GLU A 93 9.26 0.13 3.08
CA GLU A 93 8.66 1.46 3.02
C GLU A 93 7.47 1.54 3.98
N ALA A 94 7.23 2.74 4.53
CA ALA A 94 6.17 2.94 5.51
C ALA A 94 4.76 2.71 4.93
N ASN A 95 4.60 2.83 3.61
CA ASN A 95 3.33 2.66 2.91
C ASN A 95 3.11 1.23 2.41
N ALA A 96 3.95 0.28 2.82
CA ALA A 96 3.89 -1.08 2.33
C ALA A 96 4.11 -2.10 3.45
N VAL A 97 3.48 -3.25 3.29
CA VAL A 97 3.71 -4.40 4.16
C VAL A 97 3.77 -5.66 3.32
N THR A 98 4.85 -6.42 3.49
CA THR A 98 5.04 -7.71 2.84
C THR A 98 4.67 -8.81 3.81
N VAL A 99 3.85 -9.75 3.38
CA VAL A 99 3.29 -10.78 4.26
C VAL A 99 3.57 -12.15 3.66
N ASP A 100 4.31 -12.97 4.40
CA ASP A 100 4.58 -14.36 4.01
C ASP A 100 3.32 -15.23 4.15
N PRO A 101 3.28 -16.38 3.45
CA PRO A 101 2.11 -17.26 3.53
C PRO A 101 1.74 -17.62 4.96
N GLY A 102 0.45 -17.50 5.27
CA GLY A 102 -0.08 -17.82 6.59
C GLY A 102 0.19 -16.77 7.66
N GLN A 103 0.87 -15.69 7.32
CA GLN A 103 1.21 -14.64 8.27
C GLN A 103 0.20 -13.50 8.23
N ARG A 104 0.28 -12.68 9.28
CA ARG A 104 -0.55 -11.47 9.41
C ARG A 104 0.38 -10.33 9.83
N ARG A 105 0.22 -9.18 9.18
CA ARG A 105 0.98 -7.97 9.51
C ARG A 105 0.07 -6.76 9.49
N THR A 106 0.53 -5.71 10.15
CA THR A 106 -0.24 -4.47 10.28
C THR A 106 0.45 -3.34 9.54
N LEU A 107 -0.35 -2.57 8.80
CA LEU A 107 0.06 -1.34 8.14
C LEU A 107 -0.83 -0.23 8.69
N VAL A 108 -0.22 0.83 9.24
CA VAL A 108 -0.97 1.96 9.81
C VAL A 108 -0.72 3.19 8.96
N TRP A 109 -1.80 3.79 8.48
CA TRP A 109 -1.71 4.93 7.57
C TRP A 109 -2.68 6.04 7.96
N HIS A 110 -2.18 7.29 7.93
CA HIS A 110 -2.96 8.48 8.23
C HIS A 110 -3.37 9.15 6.92
N PHE A 111 -4.67 9.16 6.62
CA PHE A 111 -5.22 9.75 5.40
C PHE A 111 -5.50 11.22 5.64
N THR A 112 -4.71 12.09 5.02
CA THR A 112 -4.74 13.54 5.27
C THR A 112 -5.58 14.32 4.28
N GLN A 113 -5.87 13.75 3.12
CA GLN A 113 -6.56 14.47 2.05
C GLN A 113 -7.67 13.61 1.45
N PRO A 114 -8.79 14.22 1.02
CA PRO A 114 -9.83 13.50 0.31
C PRO A 114 -9.35 13.10 -1.08
N GLY A 115 -9.95 12.05 -1.62
CA GLY A 115 -9.60 11.54 -2.93
C GLY A 115 -9.46 10.03 -2.93
N THR A 116 -8.83 9.49 -3.96
CA THR A 116 -8.62 8.06 -4.10
C THR A 116 -7.16 7.73 -3.84
N VAL A 117 -6.92 6.81 -2.90
CA VAL A 117 -5.62 6.20 -2.68
C VAL A 117 -5.72 4.76 -3.17
N GLU A 118 -4.81 4.35 -4.03
CA GLU A 118 -4.82 2.98 -4.52
C GLU A 118 -3.92 2.09 -3.69
N PHE A 119 -4.17 0.79 -3.74
CA PHE A 119 -3.25 -0.17 -3.16
C PHE A 119 -3.08 -1.35 -4.10
N ALA A 120 -1.93 -2.00 -4.01
CA ALA A 120 -1.60 -3.07 -4.93
C ALA A 120 -0.59 -4.03 -4.30
N CYS A 121 -0.56 -5.25 -4.85
CA CYS A 121 0.52 -6.18 -4.60
C CYS A 121 1.55 -6.01 -5.72
N LEU A 122 2.78 -5.68 -5.34
CA LEU A 122 3.85 -5.40 -6.31
C LEU A 122 4.84 -6.55 -6.45
N GLU A 123 4.54 -7.72 -5.88
CA GLU A 123 5.29 -8.93 -6.18
C GLU A 123 5.23 -9.17 -7.69
N PRO A 124 6.35 -9.62 -8.31
CA PRO A 124 6.41 -9.73 -9.77
C PRO A 124 5.21 -10.49 -10.36
N GLY A 125 4.50 -9.85 -11.30
CA GLY A 125 3.35 -10.42 -11.99
C GLY A 125 2.01 -10.26 -11.29
N HIS A 126 1.99 -9.95 -9.99
CA HIS A 126 0.73 -9.88 -9.24
C HIS A 126 -0.10 -8.66 -9.61
N PHE A 127 0.54 -7.50 -9.75
CA PHE A 127 -0.13 -6.27 -10.18
C PHE A 127 -0.79 -6.45 -11.54
N GLU A 128 -0.07 -7.04 -12.48
CA GLU A 128 -0.55 -7.28 -13.84
C GLU A 128 -1.71 -8.28 -13.86
N ALA A 129 -1.75 -9.19 -12.89
CA ALA A 129 -2.85 -10.13 -12.74
C ALA A 129 -4.11 -9.51 -12.11
N GLY A 130 -4.03 -8.23 -11.70
CA GLY A 130 -5.17 -7.49 -11.19
C GLY A 130 -5.25 -7.41 -9.66
N MET A 131 -4.14 -7.68 -8.95
CA MET A 131 -4.13 -7.61 -7.49
C MET A 131 -4.02 -6.16 -7.03
N ARG A 132 -5.16 -5.46 -7.05
CA ARG A 132 -5.29 -4.02 -6.79
C ARG A 132 -6.58 -3.72 -6.08
N GLY A 133 -6.59 -2.59 -5.39
CA GLY A 133 -7.78 -2.07 -4.74
C GLY A 133 -7.72 -0.57 -4.59
N VAL A 134 -8.75 0.01 -4.00
CA VAL A 134 -8.84 1.46 -3.79
C VAL A 134 -9.34 1.78 -2.39
N VAL A 135 -8.82 2.86 -1.84
CA VAL A 135 -9.34 3.50 -0.63
C VAL A 135 -9.94 4.84 -1.06
N ASN A 136 -11.22 5.00 -0.84
CA ASN A 136 -11.91 6.28 -1.07
C ASN A 136 -11.87 7.09 0.22
N VAL A 137 -11.17 8.22 0.19
CA VAL A 137 -11.04 9.12 1.35
C VAL A 137 -12.05 10.26 1.16
N ARG A 138 -12.97 10.38 2.09
CA ARG A 138 -14.07 11.37 2.02
C ARG A 138 -13.95 12.47 3.04
#